data_04a5aee0a7ebcafcc0e7d567b0725193
#
_entry.id   04a5aee0a7ebcafcc0e7d567b0725193
#
_cell.length_a   1.000
_cell.length_b   1.000
_cell.length_c   1.000
_cell.angle_alpha   90.00
_cell.angle_beta   90.00
_cell.angle_gamma   90.00
#
_symmetry.space_group_name_H-M   'P 1'
#
loop_
_entity.id
_entity.type
_entity.pdbx_description
1 polymer ?
#
loop_
_entity_poly.entity_id
_entity_poly.type
_entity_poly.pdbx_seq_one_letter_code
_entity_poly.pdbx_strand_id
1 'polypeptide(L)'
;MLSGNVDDGQIVINAPGTDTVRLVLNGIDITSNTSAAIYAPQADKLILTLADGTDNIITDAASYTYADAAAEEPDAAIFSKGDLTINGTGSLTVNGNFKNGIGTKDDLVIVSGTYDITAANDALRGRDSVTVLDGDLTLNAGGDGIQSNNDEDNSKGWISLENGTFDITAAYDGIQAETALVIKKGDYAIVTGGGHTSAAASPDDSLKGMKGANLVIMDGNYSIDSTDDAIHSNGDMGISGGVFTLASGDDGFHADADMTVSGGVITITACYEGLEASTMTISGGEMTITST
;
A
#
# COMPACT_ATOMS: atom_id res chain seq x y z
N MET A 1 -9.86 22.48 -12.35
CA MET A 1 -9.00 21.74 -13.30
C MET A 1 -7.62 22.35 -13.23
N LEU A 2 -6.60 21.55 -13.10
CA LEU A 2 -5.21 21.93 -12.93
C LEU A 2 -4.40 21.36 -14.09
N SER A 3 -3.57 22.17 -14.74
CA SER A 3 -2.72 21.77 -15.86
C SER A 3 -1.51 22.69 -16.00
N GLY A 4 -0.48 22.20 -16.68
CA GLY A 4 0.77 22.94 -16.90
C GLY A 4 1.83 22.68 -15.83
N ASN A 5 2.97 23.38 -15.90
CA ASN A 5 4.12 23.14 -15.06
C ASN A 5 4.24 24.18 -13.95
N VAL A 6 4.63 23.71 -12.75
CA VAL A 6 4.97 24.55 -11.59
C VAL A 6 6.29 24.03 -11.02
N ASP A 7 7.38 24.74 -11.34
CA ASP A 7 8.76 24.31 -10.98
C ASP A 7 9.07 24.45 -9.48
N ASP A 8 8.33 25.29 -8.76
CA ASP A 8 8.38 25.44 -7.30
C ASP A 8 7.07 26.01 -6.80
N GLY A 9 6.23 25.14 -6.23
CA GLY A 9 4.92 25.55 -5.73
C GLY A 9 4.23 24.48 -4.93
N GLN A 10 3.12 24.87 -4.30
CA GLN A 10 2.28 24.01 -3.49
C GLN A 10 0.80 24.32 -3.74
N ILE A 11 -0.02 23.30 -3.81
CA ILE A 11 -1.48 23.42 -3.78
C ILE A 11 -1.94 23.15 -2.35
N VAL A 12 -2.45 24.19 -1.67
CA VAL A 12 -2.99 24.06 -0.32
C VAL A 12 -4.51 24.12 -0.35
N ILE A 13 -5.18 23.10 0.18
CA ILE A 13 -6.62 22.98 0.29
C ILE A 13 -7.02 23.22 1.74
N ASN A 14 -7.53 24.41 2.06
CA ASN A 14 -8.00 24.78 3.39
C ASN A 14 -9.48 25.15 3.30
N ALA A 15 -10.35 24.15 3.41
CA ALA A 15 -11.81 24.27 3.35
C ALA A 15 -12.42 23.91 4.73
N PRO A 16 -13.69 24.29 5.01
CA PRO A 16 -14.37 23.79 6.19
C PRO A 16 -14.31 22.26 6.30
N GLY A 17 -14.15 21.74 7.52
CA GLY A 17 -14.07 20.29 7.80
C GLY A 17 -15.37 19.52 7.51
N THR A 18 -16.36 20.15 6.91
CA THR A 18 -17.61 19.54 6.41
C THR A 18 -17.67 19.51 4.90
N ASP A 19 -16.68 20.08 4.21
CA ASP A 19 -16.73 20.32 2.80
C ASP A 19 -15.88 19.30 2.01
N THR A 20 -16.45 18.80 0.95
CA THR A 20 -15.72 18.00 -0.06
C THR A 20 -15.11 18.89 -1.12
N VAL A 21 -13.80 18.83 -1.26
CA VAL A 21 -13.05 19.55 -2.32
C VAL A 21 -12.75 18.60 -3.46
N ARG A 22 -12.96 19.06 -4.70
CA ARG A 22 -12.67 18.28 -5.93
C ARG A 22 -11.67 19.02 -6.80
N LEU A 23 -10.56 18.35 -7.09
CA LEU A 23 -9.56 18.81 -8.04
C LEU A 23 -9.50 17.85 -9.24
N VAL A 24 -9.43 18.39 -10.44
CA VAL A 24 -9.17 17.62 -11.65
C VAL A 24 -7.75 17.89 -12.08
N LEU A 25 -6.92 16.86 -12.09
CA LEU A 25 -5.56 16.87 -12.60
C LEU A 25 -5.61 16.55 -14.09
N ASN A 26 -5.14 17.50 -14.92
CA ASN A 26 -5.29 17.45 -16.38
C ASN A 26 -3.96 17.80 -17.05
N GLY A 27 -2.97 16.99 -16.87
CA GLY A 27 -1.62 17.22 -17.36
C GLY A 27 -0.91 18.29 -16.51
N ILE A 28 -0.93 18.13 -15.19
CA ILE A 28 -0.15 18.97 -14.28
C ILE A 28 1.19 18.30 -13.96
N ASP A 29 2.24 19.12 -13.98
CA ASP A 29 3.56 18.77 -13.43
C ASP A 29 3.88 19.81 -12.36
N ILE A 30 3.90 19.38 -11.09
CA ILE A 30 4.17 20.25 -9.95
C ILE A 30 5.31 19.69 -9.09
N THR A 31 6.32 20.55 -8.87
CA THR A 31 7.39 20.30 -7.90
C THR A 31 7.28 21.29 -6.76
N SER A 32 7.43 20.80 -5.52
CA SER A 32 7.61 21.64 -4.33
C SER A 32 9.03 21.45 -3.79
N ASN A 33 9.73 22.54 -3.55
CA ASN A 33 11.10 22.49 -3.00
C ASN A 33 11.17 22.64 -1.47
N THR A 34 10.03 22.74 -0.79
CA THR A 34 9.99 23.06 0.65
C THR A 34 9.03 22.18 1.47
N SER A 35 8.09 21.48 0.82
CA SER A 35 7.02 20.75 1.51
C SER A 35 6.32 19.75 0.55
N ALA A 36 5.16 19.21 0.96
CA ALA A 36 4.23 18.52 0.08
C ALA A 36 3.84 19.36 -1.14
N ALA A 37 3.68 18.76 -2.29
CA ALA A 37 3.21 19.48 -3.48
C ALA A 37 1.68 19.70 -3.46
N ILE A 38 0.91 18.73 -2.92
CA ILE A 38 -0.53 18.87 -2.65
C ILE A 38 -0.77 18.62 -1.15
N TYR A 39 -1.32 19.62 -0.47
CA TYR A 39 -1.57 19.55 0.96
C TYR A 39 -2.98 20.00 1.32
N ALA A 40 -3.77 19.12 1.93
CA ALA A 40 -5.09 19.44 2.48
C ALA A 40 -5.04 19.42 4.02
N PRO A 41 -4.66 20.55 4.68
CA PRO A 41 -4.66 20.65 6.13
C PRO A 41 -6.07 20.60 6.73
N GLN A 42 -7.09 20.94 5.94
CA GLN A 42 -8.48 20.93 6.39
C GLN A 42 -9.42 20.77 5.19
N ALA A 43 -10.17 19.70 5.19
CA ALA A 43 -11.35 19.39 4.41
C ALA A 43 -11.98 18.14 5.03
N ASP A 44 -13.28 17.89 4.83
CA ASP A 44 -13.89 16.60 5.11
C ASP A 44 -13.31 15.53 4.18
N LYS A 45 -13.32 15.84 2.89
CA LYS A 45 -12.79 14.95 1.84
C LYS A 45 -12.11 15.71 0.71
N LEU A 46 -10.95 15.23 0.29
CA LEU A 46 -10.31 15.61 -0.96
C LEU A 46 -10.55 14.53 -2.01
N ILE A 47 -11.03 14.94 -3.19
CA ILE A 47 -11.17 14.06 -4.36
C ILE A 47 -10.25 14.58 -5.46
N LEU A 48 -9.29 13.77 -5.88
CA LEU A 48 -8.45 14.01 -7.03
C LEU A 48 -8.97 13.17 -8.21
N THR A 49 -9.26 13.82 -9.33
CA THR A 49 -9.68 13.13 -10.55
C THR A 49 -8.58 13.25 -11.60
N LEU A 50 -8.04 12.11 -12.02
CA LEU A 50 -7.08 12.02 -13.12
C LEU A 50 -7.85 12.08 -14.43
N ALA A 51 -7.70 13.17 -15.17
CA ALA A 51 -8.41 13.36 -16.44
C ALA A 51 -7.97 12.30 -17.46
N ASP A 52 -8.91 11.85 -18.27
CA ASP A 52 -8.66 10.81 -19.26
C ASP A 52 -7.54 11.20 -20.25
N GLY A 53 -6.61 10.26 -20.49
CA GLY A 53 -5.49 10.41 -21.41
C GLY A 53 -4.47 11.47 -20.99
N THR A 54 -4.39 11.83 -19.71
CA THR A 54 -3.42 12.79 -19.20
C THR A 54 -2.41 12.14 -18.28
N ASP A 55 -1.17 12.63 -18.32
CA ASP A 55 -0.08 12.28 -17.41
C ASP A 55 0.10 13.42 -16.41
N ASN A 56 0.07 13.10 -15.12
CA ASN A 56 0.23 14.04 -14.03
C ASN A 56 1.45 13.66 -13.21
N ILE A 57 2.27 14.64 -12.83
CA ILE A 57 3.51 14.44 -12.08
C ILE A 57 3.47 15.31 -10.82
N ILE A 58 3.69 14.68 -9.67
CA ILE A 58 3.71 15.34 -8.37
C ILE A 58 5.02 15.00 -7.68
N THR A 59 5.82 16.03 -7.40
CA THR A 59 7.12 15.86 -6.76
C THR A 59 7.21 16.75 -5.53
N ASP A 60 7.57 16.17 -4.38
CA ASP A 60 7.79 16.93 -3.16
C ASP A 60 9.26 17.24 -2.90
N ALA A 61 9.51 18.01 -1.85
CA ALA A 61 10.86 18.35 -1.39
C ALA A 61 11.52 17.14 -0.70
N ALA A 62 12.83 17.01 -0.83
CA ALA A 62 13.62 16.02 -0.10
C ALA A 62 13.71 16.30 1.43
N SER A 63 13.32 17.49 1.87
CA SER A 63 13.19 17.87 3.28
C SER A 63 12.13 18.93 3.44
N TYR A 64 11.32 18.82 4.50
CA TYR A 64 10.22 19.77 4.71
C TYR A 64 10.60 20.87 5.69
N THR A 65 10.12 22.08 5.42
CA THR A 65 10.21 23.22 6.32
C THR A 65 8.83 23.48 6.93
N TYR A 66 8.68 23.17 8.21
CA TYR A 66 7.45 23.42 8.94
C TYR A 66 7.43 24.79 9.59
N ALA A 67 6.27 25.44 9.62
CA ALA A 67 6.10 26.72 10.32
C ALA A 67 6.24 26.56 11.85
N ASP A 68 5.85 25.39 12.37
CA ASP A 68 6.11 24.95 13.75
C ASP A 68 7.14 23.83 13.71
N ALA A 69 8.25 23.98 14.42
CA ALA A 69 9.33 22.98 14.47
C ALA A 69 8.89 21.64 15.13
N ALA A 70 7.76 21.63 15.85
CA ALA A 70 7.17 20.44 16.44
C ALA A 70 6.13 19.76 15.50
N ALA A 71 5.86 20.35 14.34
CA ALA A 71 4.94 19.74 13.37
C ALA A 71 5.60 18.53 12.69
N GLU A 72 4.82 17.48 12.53
CA GLU A 72 5.22 16.24 11.84
C GLU A 72 4.48 16.06 10.50
N GLU A 73 3.58 16.99 10.17
CA GLU A 73 2.71 16.96 8.99
C GLU A 73 2.75 18.28 8.22
N PRO A 74 2.62 18.21 6.87
CA PRO A 74 2.41 17.00 6.03
C PRO A 74 3.64 16.08 6.02
N ASP A 75 3.46 14.81 5.68
CA ASP A 75 4.54 13.83 5.59
C ASP A 75 4.45 12.97 4.31
N ALA A 76 3.80 13.47 3.27
CA ALA A 76 3.68 12.85 1.95
C ALA A 76 3.67 13.91 0.84
N ALA A 77 4.04 13.53 -0.37
CA ALA A 77 4.00 14.42 -1.55
C ALA A 77 2.58 14.90 -1.86
N ILE A 78 1.59 14.01 -1.70
CA ILE A 78 0.15 14.31 -1.65
C ILE A 78 -0.34 13.94 -0.25
N PHE A 79 -0.76 14.92 0.52
CA PHE A 79 -1.19 14.70 1.91
C PHE A 79 -2.54 15.33 2.22
N SER A 80 -3.43 14.55 2.85
CA SER A 80 -4.72 15.02 3.38
C SER A 80 -4.86 14.69 4.86
N LYS A 81 -5.43 15.62 5.66
CA LYS A 81 -5.83 15.33 7.05
C LYS A 81 -7.19 14.65 7.16
N GLY A 82 -8.07 14.85 6.18
CA GLY A 82 -9.33 14.12 6.04
C GLY A 82 -9.23 13.11 4.93
N ASP A 83 -10.35 12.49 4.57
CA ASP A 83 -10.44 11.49 3.51
C ASP A 83 -9.78 11.92 2.20
N LEU A 84 -9.11 10.98 1.55
CA LEU A 84 -8.56 11.16 0.21
C LEU A 84 -9.10 10.10 -0.74
N THR A 85 -9.73 10.55 -1.82
CA THR A 85 -10.16 9.66 -2.91
C THR A 85 -9.47 10.07 -4.21
N ILE A 86 -8.88 9.11 -4.92
CA ILE A 86 -8.31 9.33 -6.24
C ILE A 86 -9.05 8.46 -7.25
N ASN A 87 -9.50 9.06 -8.34
CA ASN A 87 -10.26 8.40 -9.40
C ASN A 87 -9.88 8.94 -10.79
N GLY A 88 -10.48 8.36 -11.83
CA GLY A 88 -10.23 8.73 -13.22
C GLY A 88 -9.40 7.67 -13.94
N THR A 89 -9.10 7.92 -15.21
CA THR A 89 -8.42 6.97 -16.10
C THR A 89 -7.07 7.50 -16.62
N GLY A 90 -6.65 8.68 -16.15
CA GLY A 90 -5.32 9.23 -16.43
C GLY A 90 -4.24 8.55 -15.61
N SER A 91 -2.99 8.98 -15.81
CA SER A 91 -1.83 8.53 -15.02
C SER A 91 -1.43 9.55 -13.95
N LEU A 92 -0.80 9.04 -12.87
CA LEU A 92 -0.23 9.82 -11.79
C LEU A 92 1.14 9.28 -11.40
N THR A 93 2.18 10.04 -11.67
CA THR A 93 3.52 9.79 -11.15
C THR A 93 3.73 10.61 -9.88
N VAL A 94 4.17 9.95 -8.80
CA VAL A 94 4.47 10.62 -7.52
C VAL A 94 5.90 10.33 -7.10
N ASN A 95 6.67 11.38 -6.88
CA ASN A 95 8.02 11.33 -6.33
C ASN A 95 7.97 11.84 -4.89
N GLY A 96 7.79 10.94 -3.92
CA GLY A 96 7.79 11.23 -2.48
C GLY A 96 9.20 11.20 -1.90
N ASN A 97 9.94 12.29 -2.06
CA ASN A 97 11.36 12.36 -1.72
C ASN A 97 11.63 12.53 -0.21
N PHE A 98 10.63 13.00 0.56
CA PHE A 98 10.81 13.24 2.01
C PHE A 98 10.42 12.01 2.84
N LYS A 99 9.18 11.56 2.71
CA LYS A 99 8.65 10.39 3.40
C LYS A 99 7.72 9.61 2.47
N ASN A 100 6.41 9.76 2.62
CA ASN A 100 5.43 8.97 1.89
C ASN A 100 5.11 9.57 0.51
N GLY A 101 4.67 8.73 -0.40
CA GLY A 101 4.18 9.17 -1.71
C GLY A 101 2.82 9.84 -1.58
N ILE A 102 1.80 9.07 -1.23
CA ILE A 102 0.43 9.53 -0.98
C ILE A 102 0.02 9.14 0.43
N GLY A 103 -0.39 10.11 1.23
CA GLY A 103 -0.75 9.91 2.62
C GLY A 103 -2.02 10.60 3.06
N THR A 104 -2.78 9.97 3.96
CA THR A 104 -3.90 10.59 4.66
C THR A 104 -3.95 10.15 6.13
N LYS A 105 -4.51 11.02 6.98
CA LYS A 105 -4.75 10.69 8.41
C LYS A 105 -6.07 9.95 8.62
N ASP A 106 -6.86 9.83 7.57
CA ASP A 106 -8.16 9.21 7.54
C ASP A 106 -8.18 8.11 6.45
N ASP A 107 -9.23 7.98 5.68
CA ASP A 107 -9.39 6.94 4.66
C ASP A 107 -8.73 7.32 3.32
N LEU A 108 -7.95 6.40 2.75
CA LEU A 108 -7.43 6.47 1.39
C LEU A 108 -8.22 5.55 0.47
N VAL A 109 -8.80 6.09 -0.59
CA VAL A 109 -9.54 5.32 -1.59
C VAL A 109 -8.97 5.55 -2.99
N ILE A 110 -8.45 4.50 -3.61
CA ILE A 110 -8.08 4.46 -5.03
C ILE A 110 -9.22 3.77 -5.78
N VAL A 111 -9.86 4.49 -6.69
CA VAL A 111 -11.00 3.98 -7.46
C VAL A 111 -10.55 3.36 -8.78
N SER A 112 -9.62 4.01 -9.46
CA SER A 112 -9.08 3.61 -10.76
C SER A 112 -7.91 4.53 -11.15
N GLY A 113 -7.19 4.21 -12.22
CA GLY A 113 -6.09 5.00 -12.78
C GLY A 113 -4.81 4.20 -12.89
N THR A 114 -3.78 4.82 -13.43
CA THR A 114 -2.43 4.24 -13.53
C THR A 114 -1.49 5.05 -12.64
N TYR A 115 -0.75 4.37 -11.78
CA TYR A 115 0.09 4.97 -10.76
C TYR A 115 1.52 4.47 -10.85
N ASP A 116 2.47 5.40 -10.82
CA ASP A 116 3.90 5.14 -10.65
C ASP A 116 4.39 5.96 -9.46
N ILE A 117 4.59 5.30 -8.31
CA ILE A 117 4.89 5.97 -7.04
C ILE A 117 6.24 5.50 -6.53
N THR A 118 7.15 6.45 -6.39
CA THR A 118 8.42 6.23 -5.67
C THR A 118 8.40 7.06 -4.40
N ALA A 119 8.69 6.43 -3.26
CA ALA A 119 8.66 7.08 -1.96
C ALA A 119 9.89 6.74 -1.12
N ALA A 120 10.37 7.70 -0.34
CA ALA A 120 11.46 7.49 0.62
C ALA A 120 11.03 6.62 1.82
N ASN A 121 9.74 6.59 2.12
CA ASN A 121 9.08 5.71 3.09
C ASN A 121 7.91 4.99 2.38
N ASP A 122 6.68 5.04 2.87
CA ASP A 122 5.57 4.29 2.31
C ASP A 122 5.06 4.89 1.00
N ALA A 123 4.77 4.02 0.00
CA ALA A 123 4.23 4.55 -1.25
C ALA A 123 2.78 5.02 -1.09
N LEU A 124 1.91 4.21 -0.48
CA LEU A 124 0.53 4.56 -0.14
C LEU A 124 0.29 4.36 1.35
N ARG A 125 -0.25 5.40 2.02
CA ARG A 125 -0.62 5.31 3.44
C ARG A 125 -1.97 5.94 3.73
N GLY A 126 -2.91 5.13 4.21
CA GLY A 126 -4.16 5.58 4.80
C GLY A 126 -4.18 5.19 6.27
N ARG A 127 -4.15 6.16 7.21
CA ARG A 127 -4.05 5.80 8.63
C ARG A 127 -5.21 4.94 9.08
N ASP A 128 -6.43 5.34 8.76
CA ASP A 128 -7.64 4.66 9.18
C ASP A 128 -7.99 3.48 8.26
N SER A 129 -7.86 3.68 6.96
CA SER A 129 -7.97 2.57 6.00
C SER A 129 -7.33 2.86 4.65
N VAL A 130 -7.07 1.79 3.89
CA VAL A 130 -6.78 1.86 2.45
C VAL A 130 -7.75 0.95 1.70
N THR A 131 -8.43 1.51 0.70
CA THR A 131 -9.26 0.74 -0.24
C THR A 131 -8.76 0.96 -1.66
N VAL A 132 -8.46 -0.11 -2.38
CA VAL A 132 -8.23 -0.07 -3.82
C VAL A 132 -9.35 -0.84 -4.50
N LEU A 133 -10.18 -0.13 -5.28
CA LEU A 133 -11.27 -0.75 -6.04
C LEU A 133 -10.76 -1.34 -7.35
N ASP A 134 -9.86 -0.63 -8.03
CA ASP A 134 -9.21 -1.04 -9.28
C ASP A 134 -8.04 -0.10 -9.59
N GLY A 135 -7.16 -0.47 -10.52
CA GLY A 135 -6.07 0.35 -11.03
C GLY A 135 -4.80 -0.45 -11.33
N ASP A 136 -3.87 0.20 -12.03
CA ASP A 136 -2.53 -0.32 -12.30
C ASP A 136 -1.53 0.45 -11.42
N LEU A 137 -0.96 -0.21 -10.42
CA LEU A 137 -0.11 0.43 -9.41
C LEU A 137 1.31 -0.14 -9.47
N THR A 138 2.29 0.70 -9.80
CA THR A 138 3.72 0.43 -9.64
C THR A 138 4.22 1.22 -8.42
N LEU A 139 4.64 0.52 -7.38
CA LEU A 139 5.01 1.11 -6.09
C LEU A 139 6.45 0.75 -5.72
N ASN A 140 7.32 1.76 -5.56
CA ASN A 140 8.70 1.62 -5.11
C ASN A 140 8.85 2.37 -3.78
N ALA A 141 8.91 1.62 -2.69
CA ALA A 141 8.89 2.16 -1.34
C ALA A 141 10.19 1.89 -0.57
N GLY A 142 10.72 2.91 0.09
CA GLY A 142 11.78 2.78 1.08
C GLY A 142 11.26 2.32 2.46
N GLY A 143 9.94 2.32 2.63
CA GLY A 143 9.16 1.74 3.72
C GLY A 143 8.27 0.63 3.19
N ASP A 144 6.97 0.69 3.54
CA ASP A 144 5.95 -0.24 3.08
C ASP A 144 5.37 0.18 1.72
N GLY A 145 4.99 -0.79 0.90
CA GLY A 145 4.31 -0.49 -0.36
C GLY A 145 2.93 0.13 -0.12
N ILE A 146 2.08 -0.53 0.66
CA ILE A 146 0.75 -0.04 1.08
C ILE A 146 0.61 -0.25 2.59
N GLN A 147 0.31 0.82 3.33
CA GLN A 147 0.19 0.76 4.79
C GLN A 147 -1.14 1.34 5.28
N SER A 148 -1.75 0.65 6.27
CA SER A 148 -2.79 1.21 7.14
C SER A 148 -2.43 0.91 8.59
N ASN A 149 -2.22 1.96 9.40
CA ASN A 149 -1.51 1.83 10.67
C ASN A 149 -2.22 2.49 11.87
N ASN A 150 -3.56 2.54 11.87
CA ASN A 150 -4.29 2.98 13.06
C ASN A 150 -4.30 1.87 14.12
N ASP A 151 -3.50 2.04 15.15
CA ASP A 151 -3.37 1.17 16.32
C ASP A 151 -4.19 1.62 17.54
N GLU A 152 -4.94 2.74 17.41
CA GLU A 152 -5.73 3.33 18.49
C GLU A 152 -7.19 2.87 18.48
N ASP A 153 -7.71 2.50 17.30
CA ASP A 153 -9.10 2.09 17.09
C ASP A 153 -9.18 0.79 16.28
N ASN A 154 -9.55 -0.31 16.91
CA ASN A 154 -9.63 -1.64 16.30
C ASN A 154 -10.67 -1.75 15.15
N SER A 155 -11.50 -0.75 14.93
CA SER A 155 -12.38 -0.67 13.75
C SER A 155 -11.71 -0.02 12.54
N LYS A 156 -10.49 0.46 12.69
CA LYS A 156 -9.63 1.12 11.71
C LYS A 156 -8.36 0.30 11.46
N GLY A 157 -7.43 0.85 10.70
CA GLY A 157 -6.16 0.17 10.41
C GLY A 157 -6.30 -1.01 9.43
N TRP A 158 -7.33 -1.02 8.58
CA TRP A 158 -7.61 -2.11 7.65
C TRP A 158 -7.30 -1.74 6.20
N ILE A 159 -7.05 -2.77 5.38
CA ILE A 159 -6.84 -2.65 3.94
C ILE A 159 -7.83 -3.57 3.21
N SER A 160 -8.50 -3.05 2.16
CA SER A 160 -9.34 -3.81 1.24
C SER A 160 -8.90 -3.63 -0.20
N LEU A 161 -8.48 -4.72 -0.84
CA LEU A 161 -8.10 -4.74 -2.25
C LEU A 161 -9.15 -5.53 -3.04
N GLU A 162 -9.95 -4.80 -3.83
CA GLU A 162 -11.09 -5.35 -4.55
C GLU A 162 -10.68 -5.96 -5.89
N ASN A 163 -9.78 -5.28 -6.62
CA ASN A 163 -9.18 -5.64 -7.90
C ASN A 163 -7.96 -4.75 -8.18
N GLY A 164 -7.24 -5.02 -9.27
CA GLY A 164 -6.15 -4.20 -9.77
C GLY A 164 -4.90 -5.00 -10.07
N THR A 165 -3.91 -4.32 -10.64
CA THR A 165 -2.56 -4.85 -10.88
C THR A 165 -1.59 -4.11 -9.95
N PHE A 166 -0.81 -4.86 -9.19
CA PHE A 166 0.11 -4.33 -8.20
C PHE A 166 1.52 -4.87 -8.47
N ASP A 167 2.44 -3.98 -8.82
CA ASP A 167 3.87 -4.24 -8.89
C ASP A 167 4.56 -3.47 -7.77
N ILE A 168 4.92 -4.19 -6.70
CA ILE A 168 5.39 -3.60 -5.45
C ILE A 168 6.82 -4.05 -5.17
N THR A 169 7.72 -3.07 -5.04
CA THR A 169 9.05 -3.26 -4.46
C THR A 169 9.13 -2.42 -3.19
N ALA A 170 9.28 -3.06 -2.05
CA ALA A 170 9.33 -2.41 -0.74
C ALA A 170 10.58 -2.81 0.04
N ALA A 171 11.17 -1.87 0.77
CA ALA A 171 12.28 -2.19 1.65
C ALA A 171 11.80 -2.88 2.94
N TYR A 172 10.55 -2.64 3.34
CA TYR A 172 9.84 -3.30 4.44
C TYR A 172 8.68 -4.15 3.92
N ASP A 173 7.49 -4.09 4.51
CA ASP A 173 6.36 -4.92 4.09
C ASP A 173 5.78 -4.47 2.73
N GLY A 174 5.39 -5.43 1.90
CA GLY A 174 4.73 -5.08 0.63
C GLY A 174 3.36 -4.45 0.88
N ILE A 175 2.53 -5.09 1.70
CA ILE A 175 1.21 -4.62 2.13
C ILE A 175 1.05 -4.90 3.62
N GLN A 176 0.85 -3.85 4.44
CA GLN A 176 0.73 -3.96 5.89
C GLN A 176 -0.56 -3.30 6.40
N ALA A 177 -1.45 -4.10 6.97
CA ALA A 177 -2.64 -3.66 7.68
C ALA A 177 -2.49 -3.89 9.18
N GLU A 178 -2.82 -2.89 10.01
CA GLU A 178 -2.78 -3.03 11.47
C GLU A 178 -3.83 -4.02 11.97
N THR A 179 -5.04 -4.01 11.40
CA THR A 179 -6.16 -4.85 11.88
C THR A 179 -6.55 -5.93 10.89
N ALA A 180 -6.93 -5.60 9.67
CA ALA A 180 -7.40 -6.60 8.71
C ALA A 180 -6.93 -6.31 7.28
N LEU A 181 -6.44 -7.34 6.61
CA LEU A 181 -6.17 -7.32 5.18
C LEU A 181 -7.15 -8.23 4.46
N VAL A 182 -7.98 -7.65 3.59
CA VAL A 182 -8.96 -8.38 2.79
C VAL A 182 -8.66 -8.21 1.31
N ILE A 183 -8.41 -9.31 0.62
CA ILE A 183 -8.14 -9.31 -0.82
C ILE A 183 -9.21 -10.13 -1.52
N LYS A 184 -9.97 -9.47 -2.42
CA LYS A 184 -11.01 -10.15 -3.19
C LYS A 184 -10.45 -10.79 -4.45
N LYS A 185 -9.64 -10.08 -5.20
CA LYS A 185 -8.91 -10.55 -6.38
C LYS A 185 -7.87 -9.51 -6.83
N GLY A 186 -7.14 -9.79 -7.89
CA GLY A 186 -6.14 -8.89 -8.50
C GLY A 186 -4.88 -9.65 -8.88
N ASP A 187 -3.94 -8.95 -9.49
CA ASP A 187 -2.64 -9.48 -9.90
C ASP A 187 -1.55 -8.78 -9.07
N TYR A 188 -0.76 -9.56 -8.33
CA TYR A 188 0.23 -9.06 -7.37
C TYR A 188 1.62 -9.60 -7.69
N ALA A 189 2.55 -8.71 -8.00
CA ALA A 189 3.98 -8.97 -8.04
C ALA A 189 4.63 -8.18 -6.90
N ILE A 190 5.17 -8.86 -5.89
CA ILE A 190 5.68 -8.22 -4.66
C ILE A 190 7.09 -8.73 -4.38
N VAL A 191 8.02 -7.79 -4.16
CA VAL A 191 9.37 -8.06 -3.66
C VAL A 191 9.62 -7.21 -2.42
N THR A 192 9.99 -7.86 -1.30
CA THR A 192 10.27 -7.16 -0.05
C THR A 192 11.66 -7.48 0.48
N GLY A 193 12.33 -6.48 1.04
CA GLY A 193 13.67 -6.62 1.64
C GLY A 193 14.76 -7.10 0.67
N GLY A 194 14.48 -7.15 -0.64
CA GLY A 194 15.38 -7.67 -1.67
C GLY A 194 15.20 -9.16 -1.97
N GLY A 195 14.10 -9.79 -1.48
CA GLY A 195 13.70 -11.17 -1.76
C GLY A 195 14.30 -12.20 -0.81
N HIS A 196 13.84 -13.46 -0.95
CA HIS A 196 14.09 -14.59 -0.04
C HIS A 196 15.56 -14.95 0.20
N THR A 197 16.45 -14.56 -0.71
CA THR A 197 17.90 -14.81 -0.54
C THR A 197 18.63 -13.69 0.20
N SER A 198 17.93 -12.60 0.51
CA SER A 198 18.46 -11.46 1.25
C SER A 198 18.40 -11.72 2.77
N ALA A 199 19.07 -10.86 3.53
CA ALA A 199 19.01 -10.90 4.98
C ALA A 199 18.46 -9.57 5.49
N ALA A 200 17.60 -9.64 6.52
CA ALA A 200 17.14 -8.46 7.24
C ALA A 200 18.34 -7.68 7.83
N ALA A 201 18.29 -6.36 7.76
CA ALA A 201 19.31 -5.50 8.35
C ALA A 201 19.25 -5.53 9.89
N SER A 202 18.04 -5.72 10.44
CA SER A 202 17.77 -5.93 11.86
C SER A 202 16.80 -7.10 12.05
N PRO A 203 16.94 -7.87 13.15
CA PRO A 203 15.96 -8.92 13.48
C PRO A 203 14.56 -8.36 13.84
N ASP A 204 14.46 -7.04 14.05
CA ASP A 204 13.19 -6.36 14.35
C ASP A 204 12.51 -5.83 13.08
N ASP A 205 13.17 -5.92 11.91
CA ASP A 205 12.58 -5.47 10.65
C ASP A 205 11.46 -6.44 10.22
N SER A 206 10.30 -5.89 9.82
CA SER A 206 9.23 -6.63 9.17
C SER A 206 9.42 -6.52 7.66
N LEU A 207 9.63 -7.65 6.99
CA LEU A 207 10.00 -7.72 5.56
C LEU A 207 9.08 -8.70 4.83
N LYS A 208 7.80 -8.70 5.22
CA LYS A 208 6.79 -9.64 4.75
C LYS A 208 6.18 -9.18 3.41
N GLY A 209 5.82 -10.14 2.58
CA GLY A 209 5.10 -9.81 1.35
C GLY A 209 3.76 -9.15 1.65
N MET A 210 2.94 -9.79 2.47
CA MET A 210 1.63 -9.28 2.93
C MET A 210 1.45 -9.56 4.42
N LYS A 211 0.93 -8.59 5.17
CA LYS A 211 0.75 -8.68 6.62
C LYS A 211 -0.55 -8.04 7.09
N GLY A 212 -1.18 -8.68 8.09
CA GLY A 212 -2.33 -8.12 8.80
C GLY A 212 -2.58 -8.84 10.11
N ALA A 213 -3.31 -8.22 11.06
CA ALA A 213 -3.72 -8.94 12.26
C ALA A 213 -4.73 -10.06 11.94
N ASN A 214 -5.60 -9.84 10.95
CA ASN A 214 -6.41 -10.89 10.33
C ASN A 214 -6.31 -10.79 8.81
N LEU A 215 -6.24 -11.90 8.11
CA LEU A 215 -6.02 -11.91 6.69
C LEU A 215 -7.00 -12.82 5.95
N VAL A 216 -7.63 -12.29 4.87
CA VAL A 216 -8.55 -13.05 4.02
C VAL A 216 -8.20 -12.85 2.55
N ILE A 217 -7.91 -13.95 1.85
CA ILE A 217 -7.71 -13.97 0.41
C ILE A 217 -8.81 -14.81 -0.24
N MET A 218 -9.56 -14.18 -1.17
CA MET A 218 -10.67 -14.84 -1.86
C MET A 218 -10.27 -15.42 -3.21
N ASP A 219 -9.50 -14.68 -4.00
CA ASP A 219 -9.03 -15.05 -5.35
C ASP A 219 -7.86 -14.13 -5.76
N GLY A 220 -7.26 -14.33 -6.94
CA GLY A 220 -6.19 -13.50 -7.51
C GLY A 220 -4.96 -14.29 -7.93
N ASN A 221 -3.97 -13.58 -8.48
CA ASN A 221 -2.69 -14.14 -8.87
C ASN A 221 -1.57 -13.47 -8.06
N TYR A 222 -0.72 -14.27 -7.43
CA TYR A 222 0.29 -13.79 -6.49
C TYR A 222 1.66 -14.33 -6.88
N SER A 223 2.60 -13.43 -7.12
CA SER A 223 4.02 -13.70 -7.24
C SER A 223 4.74 -12.90 -6.16
N ILE A 224 5.16 -13.57 -5.09
CA ILE A 224 5.76 -12.91 -3.92
C ILE A 224 7.15 -13.48 -3.68
N ASP A 225 8.13 -12.58 -3.52
CA ASP A 225 9.50 -12.88 -3.15
C ASP A 225 9.88 -12.00 -1.95
N SER A 226 9.88 -12.58 -0.75
CA SER A 226 10.06 -11.86 0.53
C SER A 226 11.28 -12.31 1.31
N THR A 227 11.92 -11.40 2.01
CA THR A 227 13.05 -11.74 2.92
C THR A 227 12.57 -12.45 4.19
N ASP A 228 11.36 -12.20 4.62
CA ASP A 228 10.64 -12.81 5.75
C ASP A 228 9.47 -13.63 5.17
N ASP A 229 8.36 -13.83 5.90
CA ASP A 229 7.19 -14.57 5.42
C ASP A 229 6.60 -13.98 4.13
N ALA A 230 6.13 -14.83 3.22
CA ALA A 230 5.45 -14.30 2.04
C ALA A 230 4.08 -13.73 2.42
N ILE A 231 3.31 -14.42 3.25
CA ILE A 231 1.98 -13.96 3.72
C ILE A 231 1.84 -14.29 5.21
N HIS A 232 1.65 -13.25 6.02
CA HIS A 232 1.64 -13.34 7.49
C HIS A 232 0.36 -12.79 8.09
N SER A 233 -0.23 -13.51 9.06
CA SER A 233 -1.32 -13.04 9.91
C SER A 233 -0.93 -13.16 11.38
N ASN A 234 -1.00 -12.06 12.14
CA ASN A 234 -0.85 -12.10 13.60
C ASN A 234 -2.04 -12.75 14.33
N GLY A 235 -3.05 -13.20 13.61
CA GLY A 235 -4.23 -13.89 14.10
C GLY A 235 -4.70 -14.92 13.10
N ASP A 236 -5.95 -14.78 12.62
CA ASP A 236 -6.56 -15.76 11.73
C ASP A 236 -6.25 -15.49 10.26
N MET A 237 -6.06 -16.57 9.48
CA MET A 237 -5.87 -16.51 8.03
C MET A 237 -6.87 -17.39 7.30
N GLY A 238 -7.57 -16.82 6.30
CA GLY A 238 -8.49 -17.53 5.43
C GLY A 238 -8.12 -17.41 3.95
N ILE A 239 -7.91 -18.56 3.27
CA ILE A 239 -7.63 -18.63 1.83
C ILE A 239 -8.71 -19.46 1.18
N SER A 240 -9.50 -18.86 0.26
CA SER A 240 -10.59 -19.55 -0.43
C SER A 240 -10.34 -19.78 -1.92
N GLY A 241 -9.35 -19.13 -2.52
CA GLY A 241 -8.97 -19.26 -3.93
C GLY A 241 -7.66 -18.55 -4.22
N GLY A 242 -7.34 -18.43 -5.51
CA GLY A 242 -6.15 -17.76 -6.01
C GLY A 242 -5.05 -18.70 -6.50
N VAL A 243 -4.11 -18.13 -7.24
CA VAL A 243 -2.91 -18.81 -7.75
C VAL A 243 -1.69 -18.14 -7.15
N PHE A 244 -0.90 -18.91 -6.40
CA PHE A 244 0.24 -18.41 -5.64
C PHE A 244 1.54 -19.02 -6.16
N THR A 245 2.53 -18.17 -6.39
CA THR A 245 3.93 -18.53 -6.59
C THR A 245 4.74 -17.74 -5.57
N LEU A 246 5.19 -18.43 -4.52
CA LEU A 246 5.85 -17.78 -3.37
C LEU A 246 7.29 -18.26 -3.22
N ALA A 247 8.16 -17.32 -2.86
CA ALA A 247 9.48 -17.58 -2.34
C ALA A 247 9.65 -16.69 -1.09
N SER A 248 10.06 -17.28 0.03
CA SER A 248 10.22 -16.59 1.31
C SER A 248 11.51 -16.99 2.00
N GLY A 249 12.09 -16.07 2.74
CA GLY A 249 13.25 -16.33 3.57
C GLY A 249 12.89 -17.06 4.87
N ASP A 250 11.62 -16.97 5.28
CA ASP A 250 11.02 -17.72 6.37
C ASP A 250 9.82 -18.51 5.83
N ASP A 251 8.58 -18.24 6.21
CA ASP A 251 7.45 -19.09 5.87
C ASP A 251 6.71 -18.63 4.60
N GLY A 252 6.14 -19.60 3.88
CA GLY A 252 5.26 -19.30 2.75
C GLY A 252 3.96 -18.63 3.21
N PHE A 253 3.30 -19.24 4.20
CA PHE A 253 2.13 -18.72 4.91
C PHE A 253 2.29 -18.94 6.40
N HIS A 254 2.17 -17.87 7.17
CA HIS A 254 2.23 -17.91 8.63
C HIS A 254 0.96 -17.32 9.25
N ALA A 255 0.34 -18.02 10.20
CA ALA A 255 -0.75 -17.50 11.02
C ALA A 255 -0.51 -17.80 12.49
N ASP A 256 -0.48 -16.79 13.36
CA ASP A 256 -0.30 -16.99 14.81
C ASP A 256 -1.45 -17.80 15.44
N ALA A 257 -2.66 -17.77 14.84
CA ALA A 257 -3.83 -18.49 15.32
C ALA A 257 -4.32 -19.53 14.31
N ASP A 258 -5.53 -19.38 13.78
CA ASP A 258 -6.16 -20.38 12.92
C ASP A 258 -5.90 -20.09 11.43
N MET A 259 -5.44 -21.09 10.68
CA MET A 259 -5.36 -21.04 9.23
C MET A 259 -6.39 -21.95 8.57
N THR A 260 -7.19 -21.40 7.67
CA THR A 260 -8.15 -22.16 6.86
C THR A 260 -7.85 -22.00 5.38
N VAL A 261 -7.55 -23.12 4.69
CA VAL A 261 -7.40 -23.17 3.23
C VAL A 261 -8.51 -24.02 2.63
N SER A 262 -9.40 -23.40 1.87
CA SER A 262 -10.52 -24.06 1.23
C SER A 262 -10.42 -24.16 -0.29
N GLY A 263 -9.42 -23.53 -0.91
CA GLY A 263 -9.17 -23.56 -2.36
C GLY A 263 -7.86 -22.91 -2.72
N GLY A 264 -7.61 -22.78 -4.02
CA GLY A 264 -6.43 -22.17 -4.60
C GLY A 264 -5.40 -23.17 -5.15
N VAL A 265 -4.47 -22.65 -5.95
CA VAL A 265 -3.28 -23.37 -6.45
C VAL A 265 -2.07 -22.70 -5.83
N ILE A 266 -1.38 -23.38 -4.95
CA ILE A 266 -0.28 -22.85 -4.16
C ILE A 266 1.02 -23.54 -4.57
N THR A 267 1.98 -22.76 -5.05
CA THR A 267 3.34 -23.21 -5.33
C THR A 267 4.31 -22.38 -4.50
N ILE A 268 4.98 -23.02 -3.54
CA ILE A 268 6.05 -22.41 -2.75
C ILE A 268 7.37 -23.00 -3.24
N THR A 269 8.20 -22.12 -3.80
CA THR A 269 9.45 -22.51 -4.48
C THR A 269 10.67 -22.48 -3.56
N ALA A 270 10.59 -21.68 -2.47
CA ALA A 270 11.59 -21.61 -1.42
C ALA A 270 10.90 -21.13 -0.13
N CYS A 271 11.20 -21.75 1.01
CA CYS A 271 10.73 -21.35 2.35
C CYS A 271 11.47 -22.15 3.43
N TYR A 272 11.40 -21.67 4.68
CA TYR A 272 11.75 -22.49 5.85
C TYR A 272 10.59 -23.46 6.15
N GLU A 273 9.38 -22.94 6.39
CA GLU A 273 8.15 -23.74 6.45
C GLU A 273 7.15 -23.31 5.36
N GLY A 274 6.45 -24.29 4.78
CA GLY A 274 5.48 -23.98 3.72
C GLY A 274 4.24 -23.27 4.26
N LEU A 275 3.67 -23.84 5.32
CA LEU A 275 2.53 -23.30 6.06
C LEU A 275 2.78 -23.52 7.55
N GLU A 276 2.66 -22.48 8.35
CA GLU A 276 2.69 -22.51 9.81
C GLU A 276 1.41 -21.92 10.40
N ALA A 277 0.85 -22.56 11.43
CA ALA A 277 -0.29 -22.05 12.19
C ALA A 277 -0.47 -22.82 13.50
N SER A 278 -1.07 -22.17 14.52
CA SER A 278 -1.47 -22.88 15.76
C SER A 278 -2.50 -23.96 15.48
N THR A 279 -3.47 -23.70 14.59
CA THR A 279 -4.44 -24.69 14.09
C THR A 279 -4.59 -24.53 12.58
N MET A 280 -4.56 -25.64 11.85
CA MET A 280 -4.67 -25.63 10.39
C MET A 280 -5.81 -26.51 9.93
N THR A 281 -6.69 -25.96 9.06
CA THR A 281 -7.75 -26.70 8.37
C THR A 281 -7.58 -26.56 6.86
N ILE A 282 -7.23 -27.64 6.18
CA ILE A 282 -7.14 -27.69 4.72
C ILE A 282 -8.28 -28.55 4.19
N SER A 283 -9.21 -27.95 3.49
CA SER A 283 -10.40 -28.62 2.94
C SER A 283 -10.45 -28.66 1.41
N GLY A 284 -9.53 -27.95 0.74
CA GLY A 284 -9.42 -27.90 -0.72
C GLY A 284 -8.12 -27.26 -1.17
N GLY A 285 -7.96 -27.14 -2.50
CA GLY A 285 -6.78 -26.57 -3.13
C GLY A 285 -5.75 -27.61 -3.59
N GLU A 286 -4.78 -27.15 -4.37
CA GLU A 286 -3.62 -27.92 -4.84
C GLU A 286 -2.35 -27.21 -4.33
N MET A 287 -1.45 -27.99 -3.71
CA MET A 287 -0.24 -27.43 -3.10
C MET A 287 1.02 -28.15 -3.53
N THR A 288 2.04 -27.39 -3.89
CA THR A 288 3.41 -27.87 -4.13
C THR A 288 4.36 -27.00 -3.31
N ILE A 289 5.09 -27.63 -2.38
CA ILE A 289 5.96 -26.91 -1.43
C ILE A 289 7.37 -27.44 -1.57
N THR A 290 8.34 -26.54 -1.70
CA THR A 290 9.76 -26.80 -1.65
C THR A 290 10.35 -26.05 -0.47
N SER A 291 10.73 -26.75 0.58
CA SER A 291 11.47 -26.18 1.71
C SER A 291 12.97 -26.30 1.48
N THR A 292 13.75 -25.31 1.92
CA THR A 292 15.20 -25.20 1.68
C THR A 292 16.00 -25.31 2.99
#